data_b49e3c7adbb0c8490e8178fb55ea0fcb
#
_entry.id   b49e3c7adbb0c8490e8178fb55ea0fcb
#
_cell.length_a   1.000
_cell.length_b   1.000
_cell.length_c   1.000
_cell.angle_alpha   90.00
_cell.angle_beta   90.00
_cell.angle_gamma   90.00
#
_symmetry.space_group_name_H-M   'P 1'
#
loop_
_entity.id
_entity.type
_entity.pdbx_description
1 polymer ?
#
loop_
_entity_poly.entity_id
_entity_poly.type
_entity_poly.pdbx_seq_one_letter_code
_entity_poly.pdbx_strand_id
1 'polypeptide(L)'
;LRAASYSSSNRTIDFNDCQFQGFNKTSINAVRNKININYQYDYGTEQTLLSDSSSDSTSRAKYTAENRYLNLELDADCVQDTTTAQNLGNSYLDWLKDRKLIVSLSITRPKYSNLEIGDIVIISNIPSDLKAYGATIASSDYFMITSLSKSPNMTKLTLTEVS
;
A
#
# COMPACT_ATOMS: atom_id res chain seq x y z
N LEU A 1 -2.82 -9.59 -6.35
CA LEU A 1 -1.90 -8.44 -6.26
C LEU A 1 -0.77 -8.69 -7.26
N ARG A 2 -0.80 -8.00 -8.42
CA ARG A 2 0.37 -7.93 -9.28
C ARG A 2 1.45 -7.25 -8.46
N ALA A 3 2.63 -7.85 -8.33
CA ALA A 3 3.83 -7.12 -8.01
C ALA A 3 3.92 -6.00 -9.06
N ALA A 4 3.61 -4.79 -8.65
CA ALA A 4 3.63 -3.66 -9.55
C ALA A 4 5.10 -3.42 -9.89
N SER A 5 5.52 -3.84 -11.08
CA SER A 5 6.76 -3.34 -11.63
C SER A 5 6.55 -1.86 -11.88
N TYR A 6 7.05 -1.02 -10.98
CA TYR A 6 7.01 0.43 -11.11
C TYR A 6 7.89 0.82 -12.29
N SER A 7 7.27 0.93 -13.47
CA SER A 7 7.98 1.34 -14.67
C SER A 7 7.96 2.87 -14.80
N SER A 8 8.87 3.40 -15.59
CA SER A 8 8.97 4.84 -15.93
C SER A 8 7.72 5.42 -16.64
N SER A 9 6.72 4.60 -16.93
CA SER A 9 5.42 5.01 -17.47
C SER A 9 4.44 5.50 -16.41
N ASN A 10 4.85 5.63 -15.16
CA ASN A 10 4.01 6.11 -14.08
C ASN A 10 3.56 7.55 -14.35
N ARG A 11 2.29 7.79 -14.13
CA ARG A 11 1.71 9.11 -14.33
C ARG A 11 2.26 10.08 -13.28
N THR A 12 2.69 11.26 -13.74
CA THR A 12 3.23 12.30 -12.86
C THR A 12 2.14 13.34 -12.60
N ILE A 13 1.90 13.62 -11.33
CA ILE A 13 1.03 14.72 -10.88
C ILE A 13 1.95 15.87 -10.44
N ASP A 14 1.80 17.03 -11.08
CA ASP A 14 2.52 18.23 -10.66
C ASP A 14 1.84 18.86 -9.43
N PHE A 15 2.58 19.00 -8.34
CA PHE A 15 2.07 19.59 -7.11
C PHE A 15 1.53 21.01 -7.31
N ASN A 16 2.11 21.78 -8.25
CA ASN A 16 1.65 23.13 -8.58
C ASN A 16 0.26 23.16 -9.23
N ASP A 17 -0.20 22.03 -9.79
CA ASP A 17 -1.54 21.89 -10.37
C ASP A 17 -2.57 21.48 -9.31
N CYS A 18 -2.15 21.25 -8.06
CA CYS A 18 -2.95 20.68 -7.00
C CYS A 18 -3.17 21.65 -5.85
N GLN A 19 -4.31 21.53 -5.19
CA GLN A 19 -4.50 22.05 -3.84
C GLN A 19 -4.23 20.93 -2.85
N PHE A 20 -3.23 21.11 -2.01
CA PHE A 20 -2.92 20.20 -0.93
C PHE A 20 -4.01 20.27 0.14
N GLN A 21 -4.61 19.13 0.48
CA GLN A 21 -5.68 19.01 1.49
C GLN A 21 -5.14 18.49 2.82
N GLY A 22 -4.06 17.73 2.78
CA GLY A 22 -3.42 17.20 3.97
C GLY A 22 -2.77 15.84 3.75
N PHE A 23 -2.10 15.38 4.79
CA PHE A 23 -1.53 14.04 4.84
C PHE A 23 -1.87 13.37 6.17
N ASN A 24 -1.87 12.05 6.14
CA ASN A 24 -2.07 11.20 7.30
C ASN A 24 -1.21 9.94 7.16
N LYS A 25 -1.14 9.12 8.18
CA LYS A 25 -0.58 7.76 8.10
C LYS A 25 -1.65 6.75 8.44
N THR A 26 -1.54 5.57 7.84
CA THR A 26 -2.40 4.44 8.22
C THR A 26 -2.30 4.20 9.72
N SER A 27 -3.38 3.68 10.32
CA SER A 27 -3.40 3.37 11.75
C SER A 27 -2.30 2.37 12.09
N ILE A 28 -1.68 2.52 13.26
CA ILE A 28 -0.76 1.53 13.80
C ILE A 28 -1.42 0.15 13.97
N ASN A 29 -2.74 0.14 14.23
CA ASN A 29 -3.51 -1.09 14.36
C ASN A 29 -3.69 -1.84 13.03
N ALA A 30 -3.40 -1.20 11.89
CA ALA A 30 -3.41 -1.83 10.58
C ALA A 30 -2.09 -2.54 10.24
N VAL A 31 -1.02 -2.28 11.01
CA VAL A 31 0.28 -2.93 10.79
C VAL A 31 0.18 -4.41 11.10
N ARG A 32 0.74 -5.22 10.19
CA ARG A 32 0.92 -6.66 10.36
C ARG A 32 2.36 -7.00 10.02
N ASN A 33 3.05 -7.59 10.97
CA ASN A 33 4.46 -7.93 10.82
C ASN A 33 4.70 -9.44 10.76
N LYS A 34 3.63 -10.23 10.76
CA LYS A 34 3.65 -11.66 10.47
C LYS A 34 2.37 -12.03 9.71
N ILE A 35 2.53 -12.73 8.60
CA ILE A 35 1.45 -13.25 7.78
C ILE A 35 1.54 -14.78 7.84
N ASN A 36 0.48 -15.43 8.28
CA ASN A 36 0.32 -16.88 8.20
C ASN A 36 -0.65 -17.18 7.08
N ILE A 37 -0.26 -18.05 6.17
CA ILE A 37 -1.10 -18.49 5.04
C ILE A 37 -1.40 -19.95 5.19
N ASN A 38 -2.69 -20.25 5.19
CA ASN A 38 -3.23 -21.60 5.13
C ASN A 38 -3.58 -21.90 3.66
N TYR A 39 -3.10 -23.02 3.13
CA TYR A 39 -3.29 -23.36 1.71
C TYR A 39 -3.42 -24.88 1.51
N GLN A 40 -3.72 -25.32 0.28
CA GLN A 40 -4.08 -26.70 -0.04
C GLN A 40 -5.30 -27.18 0.75
N TYR A 41 -6.43 -26.50 0.54
CA TYR A 41 -7.67 -26.92 1.16
C TYR A 41 -8.17 -28.23 0.55
N ASP A 42 -8.41 -29.25 1.40
CA ASP A 42 -9.01 -30.54 1.00
C ASP A 42 -10.52 -30.47 1.23
N TYR A 43 -11.26 -30.40 0.14
CA TYR A 43 -12.72 -30.37 0.17
C TYR A 43 -13.36 -31.70 0.64
N GLY A 44 -12.62 -32.81 0.62
CA GLY A 44 -13.11 -34.11 1.07
C GLY A 44 -13.11 -34.23 2.59
N THR A 45 -12.11 -33.67 3.24
CA THR A 45 -11.96 -33.63 4.70
C THR A 45 -12.32 -32.31 5.34
N GLU A 46 -12.63 -31.29 4.52
CA GLU A 46 -12.94 -29.92 4.95
C GLU A 46 -11.82 -29.31 5.82
N GLN A 47 -10.56 -29.57 5.46
CA GLN A 47 -9.39 -29.11 6.22
C GLN A 47 -8.31 -28.52 5.32
N THR A 48 -7.60 -27.53 5.86
CA THR A 48 -6.37 -27.02 5.26
C THR A 48 -5.21 -27.97 5.58
N LEU A 49 -4.47 -28.39 4.56
CA LEU A 49 -3.40 -29.36 4.72
C LEU A 49 -2.06 -28.74 5.07
N LEU A 50 -1.78 -27.54 4.59
CA LEU A 50 -0.48 -26.88 4.79
C LEU A 50 -0.65 -25.43 5.22
N SER A 51 0.37 -24.95 5.95
CA SER A 51 0.50 -23.54 6.31
C SER A 51 1.95 -23.08 6.15
N ASP A 52 2.12 -21.81 5.79
CA ASP A 52 3.42 -21.15 5.73
C ASP A 52 3.34 -19.78 6.40
N SER A 53 4.49 -19.19 6.78
CA SER A 53 4.52 -17.91 7.45
C SER A 53 5.66 -17.01 6.97
N SER A 54 5.34 -15.74 6.72
CA SER A 54 6.29 -14.67 6.44
C SER A 54 6.30 -13.67 7.58
N SER A 55 7.47 -13.17 7.98
CA SER A 55 7.57 -12.21 9.08
C SER A 55 8.70 -11.20 8.88
N ASP A 56 8.52 -9.99 9.44
CA ASP A 56 9.51 -8.91 9.42
C ASP A 56 9.90 -8.52 10.84
N SER A 57 11.16 -8.78 11.20
CA SER A 57 11.71 -8.49 12.54
C SER A 57 11.91 -6.99 12.78
N THR A 58 12.19 -6.21 11.74
CA THR A 58 12.38 -4.77 11.82
C THR A 58 11.06 -4.06 12.14
N SER A 59 10.01 -4.41 11.42
CA SER A 59 8.65 -3.93 11.70
C SER A 59 8.20 -4.33 13.11
N ARG A 60 8.49 -5.57 13.53
CA ARG A 60 8.19 -6.04 14.87
C ARG A 60 8.84 -5.17 15.94
N ALA A 61 10.15 -4.92 15.84
CA ALA A 61 10.87 -4.07 16.78
C ALA A 61 10.39 -2.62 16.78
N LYS A 62 9.96 -2.11 15.60
CA LYS A 62 9.53 -0.73 15.43
C LYS A 62 8.14 -0.43 16.01
N TYR A 63 7.20 -1.39 15.91
CA TYR A 63 5.79 -1.14 16.22
C TYR A 63 5.26 -1.83 17.48
N THR A 64 6.04 -2.68 18.11
CA THR A 64 5.59 -3.40 19.30
C THR A 64 6.60 -3.29 20.44
N ALA A 65 6.19 -2.66 21.54
CA ALA A 65 7.05 -2.48 22.73
C ALA A 65 7.53 -3.81 23.33
N GLU A 66 6.74 -4.86 23.22
CA GLU A 66 7.04 -6.21 23.71
C GLU A 66 7.69 -7.11 22.66
N ASN A 67 8.06 -6.56 21.49
CA ASN A 67 8.66 -7.28 20.38
C ASN A 67 7.82 -8.51 19.94
N ARG A 68 6.51 -8.43 20.05
CA ARG A 68 5.57 -9.50 19.68
C ARG A 68 5.15 -9.40 18.20
N TYR A 69 4.69 -10.51 17.64
CA TYR A 69 4.12 -10.52 16.30
C TYR A 69 2.68 -9.98 16.28
N LEU A 70 2.41 -9.13 15.29
CA LEU A 70 1.06 -8.72 14.91
C LEU A 70 0.65 -9.61 13.72
N ASN A 71 -0.05 -10.70 14.01
CA ASN A 71 -0.37 -11.72 13.02
C ASN A 71 -1.56 -11.32 12.13
N LEU A 72 -1.52 -11.76 10.89
CA LEU A 72 -2.66 -11.87 10.00
C LEU A 72 -2.74 -13.31 9.50
N GLU A 73 -3.88 -13.94 9.67
CA GLU A 73 -4.20 -15.26 9.11
C GLU A 73 -4.90 -15.06 7.77
N LEU A 74 -4.44 -15.77 6.75
CA LEU A 74 -5.02 -15.76 5.41
C LEU A 74 -5.33 -17.17 4.98
N ASP A 75 -6.57 -17.42 4.63
CA ASP A 75 -6.98 -18.68 4.03
C ASP A 75 -6.93 -18.54 2.50
N ALA A 76 -6.08 -19.33 1.88
CA ALA A 76 -5.79 -19.33 0.45
C ALA A 76 -6.13 -20.69 -0.17
N ASP A 77 -7.39 -21.11 -0.05
CA ASP A 77 -7.89 -22.43 -0.42
C ASP A 77 -7.59 -22.83 -1.87
N CYS A 78 -7.53 -21.84 -2.76
CA CYS A 78 -7.21 -22.05 -4.18
C CYS A 78 -5.72 -22.20 -4.47
N VAL A 79 -4.84 -21.94 -3.50
CA VAL A 79 -3.39 -22.08 -3.66
C VAL A 79 -2.99 -23.54 -3.37
N GLN A 80 -2.31 -24.16 -4.34
CA GLN A 80 -1.94 -25.58 -4.26
C GLN A 80 -0.43 -25.80 -4.09
N ASP A 81 0.39 -24.76 -4.24
CA ASP A 81 1.84 -24.89 -4.14
C ASP A 81 2.45 -23.90 -3.14
N THR A 82 3.53 -24.34 -2.49
CA THR A 82 4.25 -23.58 -1.45
C THR A 82 4.84 -22.27 -1.99
N THR A 83 5.36 -22.26 -3.22
CA THR A 83 6.00 -21.07 -3.78
C THR A 83 4.99 -19.94 -3.98
N THR A 84 3.80 -20.27 -4.49
CA THR A 84 2.71 -19.30 -4.65
C THR A 84 2.23 -18.80 -3.29
N ALA A 85 2.09 -19.68 -2.29
CA ALA A 85 1.74 -19.31 -0.92
C ALA A 85 2.76 -18.33 -0.32
N GLN A 86 4.06 -18.63 -0.43
CA GLN A 86 5.14 -17.76 0.06
C GLN A 86 5.16 -16.41 -0.64
N ASN A 87 5.03 -16.38 -1.96
CA ASN A 87 4.98 -15.12 -2.71
C ASN A 87 3.78 -14.27 -2.32
N LEU A 88 2.63 -14.89 -2.08
CA LEU A 88 1.43 -14.21 -1.60
C LEU A 88 1.67 -13.63 -0.20
N GLY A 89 2.23 -14.42 0.74
CA GLY A 89 2.57 -13.99 2.09
C GLY A 89 3.53 -12.82 2.12
N ASN A 90 4.59 -12.91 1.34
CA ASN A 90 5.58 -11.84 1.22
C ASN A 90 4.95 -10.56 0.65
N SER A 91 4.08 -10.65 -0.35
CA SER A 91 3.40 -9.50 -0.94
C SER A 91 2.48 -8.79 0.07
N TYR A 92 1.73 -9.56 0.87
CA TYR A 92 0.92 -8.99 1.95
C TYR A 92 1.78 -8.38 3.06
N LEU A 93 2.89 -9.05 3.42
CA LEU A 93 3.81 -8.55 4.44
C LEU A 93 4.43 -7.21 4.01
N ASP A 94 4.94 -7.12 2.78
CA ASP A 94 5.51 -5.88 2.24
C ASP A 94 4.52 -4.72 2.21
N TRP A 95 3.24 -5.03 1.98
CA TRP A 95 2.20 -4.01 2.04
C TRP A 95 1.84 -3.59 3.45
N LEU A 96 1.83 -4.50 4.42
CA LEU A 96 1.26 -4.28 5.76
C LEU A 96 2.28 -4.07 6.87
N LYS A 97 3.57 -4.37 6.64
CA LYS A 97 4.61 -4.30 7.68
C LYS A 97 4.89 -2.90 8.20
N ASP A 98 4.61 -1.87 7.40
CA ASP A 98 4.85 -0.47 7.75
C ASP A 98 3.60 0.39 7.57
N ARG A 99 3.54 1.46 8.36
CA ARG A 99 2.52 2.50 8.20
C ARG A 99 2.77 3.26 6.91
N LYS A 100 1.77 3.34 6.06
CA LYS A 100 1.83 4.04 4.77
C LYS A 100 1.43 5.50 4.91
N LEU A 101 2.10 6.39 4.19
CA LEU A 101 1.70 7.78 4.06
C LEU A 101 0.46 7.87 3.17
N ILE A 102 -0.52 8.64 3.62
CA ILE A 102 -1.74 8.96 2.86
C ILE A 102 -1.71 10.44 2.55
N VAL A 103 -1.80 10.80 1.28
CA VAL A 103 -1.81 12.19 0.80
C VAL A 103 -3.15 12.48 0.14
N SER A 104 -3.79 13.57 0.55
CA SER A 104 -5.05 14.03 -0.05
C SER A 104 -4.82 15.29 -0.87
N LEU A 105 -5.18 15.23 -2.15
CA LEU A 105 -5.02 16.31 -3.11
C LEU A 105 -6.35 16.64 -3.78
N SER A 106 -6.50 17.89 -4.18
CA SER A 106 -7.61 18.36 -5.01
C SER A 106 -7.05 19.03 -6.26
N ILE A 107 -7.48 18.59 -7.43
CA ILE A 107 -7.00 19.05 -8.73
C ILE A 107 -8.13 19.76 -9.44
N THR A 108 -7.90 21.01 -9.89
CA THR A 108 -8.89 21.82 -10.59
C THR A 108 -8.74 21.79 -12.11
N ARG A 109 -7.72 21.09 -12.61
CA ARG A 109 -7.43 21.03 -14.05
C ARG A 109 -7.90 19.72 -14.69
N PRO A 110 -8.47 19.78 -15.91
CA PRO A 110 -8.91 18.57 -16.63
C PRO A 110 -7.75 17.68 -17.12
N LYS A 111 -6.50 18.15 -17.03
CA LYS A 111 -5.27 17.44 -17.43
C LYS A 111 -5.18 16.02 -16.86
N TYR A 112 -5.74 15.80 -15.68
CA TYR A 112 -5.66 14.53 -14.94
C TYR A 112 -6.99 13.75 -14.95
N SER A 113 -7.87 14.06 -15.90
CA SER A 113 -9.20 13.41 -16.00
C SER A 113 -9.13 11.90 -16.28
N ASN A 114 -8.01 11.42 -16.83
CA ASN A 114 -7.76 10.03 -17.19
C ASN A 114 -7.20 9.16 -16.04
N LEU A 115 -7.01 9.73 -14.84
CA LEU A 115 -6.60 8.96 -13.67
C LEU A 115 -7.72 8.04 -13.19
N GLU A 116 -7.34 6.85 -12.71
CA GLU A 116 -8.24 5.83 -12.20
C GLU A 116 -7.76 5.29 -10.84
N ILE A 117 -8.68 4.69 -10.08
CA ILE A 117 -8.33 4.01 -8.83
C ILE A 117 -7.42 2.82 -9.16
N GLY A 118 -6.33 2.68 -8.40
CA GLY A 118 -5.30 1.67 -8.63
C GLY A 118 -4.15 2.12 -9.52
N ASP A 119 -4.24 3.30 -10.15
CA ASP A 119 -3.10 3.88 -10.87
C ASP A 119 -1.97 4.20 -9.89
N ILE A 120 -0.73 3.91 -10.32
CA ILE A 120 0.48 4.32 -9.62
C ILE A 120 0.93 5.66 -10.19
N VAL A 121 1.17 6.62 -9.30
CA VAL A 121 1.57 7.98 -9.64
C VAL A 121 2.79 8.41 -8.83
N ILE A 122 3.52 9.40 -9.35
CA ILE A 122 4.52 10.15 -8.60
C ILE A 122 4.07 11.61 -8.51
N ILE A 123 4.47 12.30 -7.44
CA ILE A 123 4.17 13.72 -7.26
C ILE A 123 5.46 14.49 -7.50
N SER A 124 5.47 15.34 -8.52
CA SER A 124 6.60 16.24 -8.81
C SER A 124 6.42 17.63 -8.19
N ASN A 125 7.52 18.39 -8.10
CA ASN A 125 7.52 19.78 -7.63
C ASN A 125 6.95 19.97 -6.21
N ILE A 126 7.12 18.98 -5.34
CA ILE A 126 6.74 19.11 -3.93
C ILE A 126 7.68 20.14 -3.27
N PRO A 127 7.17 21.16 -2.57
CA PRO A 127 8.00 22.11 -1.84
C PRO A 127 8.88 21.39 -0.81
N SER A 128 10.17 21.76 -0.74
CA SER A 128 11.15 21.11 0.15
C SER A 128 10.87 21.33 1.64
N ASP A 129 10.09 22.35 1.98
CA ASP A 129 9.63 22.69 3.32
C ASP A 129 8.39 21.88 3.74
N LEU A 130 7.69 21.28 2.78
CA LEU A 130 6.56 20.39 3.07
C LEU A 130 7.06 19.04 3.57
N LYS A 131 6.94 18.83 4.87
CA LYS A 131 7.37 17.59 5.53
C LYS A 131 6.18 16.81 6.09
N ALA A 132 6.12 15.54 5.77
CA ALA A 132 5.17 14.61 6.37
C ALA A 132 5.80 13.94 7.60
N TYR A 133 5.33 14.29 8.79
CA TYR A 133 5.85 13.75 10.06
C TYR A 133 7.38 13.89 10.22
N GLY A 134 7.94 15.02 9.77
CA GLY A 134 9.37 15.32 9.86
C GLY A 134 10.22 14.77 8.71
N ALA A 135 9.67 13.92 7.85
CA ALA A 135 10.32 13.42 6.65
C ALA A 135 9.91 14.22 5.40
N THR A 136 10.85 14.43 4.49
CA THR A 136 10.56 15.02 3.18
C THR A 136 9.85 13.96 2.31
N ILE A 137 8.80 14.37 1.62
CA ILE A 137 8.17 13.51 0.60
C ILE A 137 9.02 13.63 -0.65
N ALA A 138 9.68 12.55 -1.06
CA ALA A 138 10.54 12.58 -2.23
C ALA A 138 9.72 12.52 -3.52
N SER A 139 10.20 13.21 -4.56
CA SER A 139 9.60 13.11 -5.91
C SER A 139 9.77 11.72 -6.56
N SER A 140 10.56 10.85 -5.92
CA SER A 140 10.73 9.44 -6.30
C SER A 140 9.76 8.50 -5.59
N ASP A 141 8.99 8.99 -4.61
CA ASP A 141 8.04 8.15 -3.88
C ASP A 141 6.84 7.83 -4.75
N TYR A 142 6.46 6.57 -4.77
CA TYR A 142 5.32 6.07 -5.53
C TYR A 142 4.08 6.05 -4.66
N PHE A 143 2.97 6.45 -5.27
CA PHE A 143 1.67 6.46 -4.62
C PHE A 143 0.64 5.75 -5.48
N MET A 144 -0.22 4.96 -4.87
CA MET A 144 -1.38 4.37 -5.51
C MET A 144 -2.62 5.21 -5.21
N ILE A 145 -3.44 5.48 -6.23
CA ILE A 145 -4.72 6.14 -6.06
C ILE A 145 -5.69 5.17 -5.38
N THR A 146 -6.03 5.45 -4.13
CA THR A 146 -6.94 4.61 -3.34
C THR A 146 -8.37 5.14 -3.30
N SER A 147 -8.54 6.44 -3.56
CA SER A 147 -9.86 7.05 -3.70
C SER A 147 -9.83 8.14 -4.74
N LEU A 148 -10.89 8.23 -5.54
CA LEU A 148 -11.03 9.18 -6.62
C LEU A 148 -12.47 9.68 -6.68
N SER A 149 -12.65 11.01 -6.62
CA SER A 149 -13.95 11.64 -6.80
C SER A 149 -13.83 12.72 -7.88
N LYS A 150 -14.51 12.52 -9.00
CA LYS A 150 -14.51 13.45 -10.13
C LYS A 150 -15.79 14.28 -10.14
N SER A 151 -15.65 15.59 -10.23
CA SER A 151 -16.73 16.54 -10.51
C SER A 151 -16.32 17.43 -11.68
N PRO A 152 -17.26 18.16 -12.34
CA PRO A 152 -16.95 18.96 -13.52
C PRO A 152 -15.78 19.95 -13.32
N ASN A 153 -15.62 20.48 -12.13
CA ASN A 153 -14.65 21.54 -11.84
C ASN A 153 -13.46 21.08 -10.98
N MET A 154 -13.51 19.85 -10.43
CA MET A 154 -12.51 19.41 -9.46
C MET A 154 -12.44 17.89 -9.38
N THR A 155 -11.24 17.38 -9.29
CA THR A 155 -10.96 15.97 -8.97
C THR A 155 -10.30 15.86 -7.61
N LYS A 156 -10.90 15.14 -6.68
CA LYS A 156 -10.29 14.83 -5.37
C LYS A 156 -9.64 13.46 -5.42
N LEU A 157 -8.41 13.39 -4.94
CA LEU A 157 -7.59 12.18 -4.91
C LEU A 157 -7.18 11.87 -3.47
N THR A 158 -7.23 10.59 -3.12
CA THR A 158 -6.49 10.07 -1.96
C THR A 158 -5.46 9.10 -2.48
N LEU A 159 -4.22 9.36 -2.13
CA LEU A 159 -3.04 8.64 -2.57
C LEU A 159 -2.45 7.90 -1.37
N THR A 160 -2.12 6.63 -1.51
CA THR A 160 -1.42 5.85 -0.48
C THR A 160 -0.05 5.46 -0.98
N GLU A 161 0.96 5.71 -0.16
CA GLU A 161 2.35 5.35 -0.45
C GLU A 161 2.48 3.86 -0.75
N VAL A 162 3.27 3.55 -1.78
CA VAL A 162 3.61 2.19 -2.18
C VAL A 162 5.11 2.05 -2.03
N SER A 163 5.55 1.32 -1.06
CA SER A 163 6.98 1.09 -0.78
C SER A 163 7.32 -0.38 -0.99
#